data_fa3db46295d18f22e503852419c29b61
#
_entry.id   fa3db46295d18f22e503852419c29b61
#
_cell.length_a   1.000
_cell.length_b   1.000
_cell.length_c   1.000
_cell.angle_alpha   90.00
_cell.angle_beta   90.00
_cell.angle_gamma   90.00
#
_symmetry.space_group_name_H-M   'P 1'
#
loop_
_entity.id
_entity.type
_entity.pdbx_description
1 polymer ?
#
loop_
_entity_poly.entity_id
_entity_poly.type
_entity_poly.pdbx_seq_one_letter_code
_entity_poly.pdbx_strand_id
1 'polypeptide(L)'
;MTDGSHDTSRVLIFAPIGRDSSLTADLLSRARIAGQICHSMNDVCIELARGAGAILLTEEALADPRLDDLVEALAGQPPWSDISILLFAGSDRSQASLRTLHKLEVLRNVTLLDRPIRTAAVLSTVRAALRGRQRQYELRDTLVALQRARLDAEHANRLKDEFLATVSHELRTPLNAILGWVVMLRQARFEPTRVASILEIIERNAKAQAQLIADVLDISRMISGRVKLEVTPVSLARVISDAVDSVRPGAAARGVELHVDVDEGPVANADPDRLQQVVWNLLSNACKFTPEGGRIDVRLRANRTQATITVSDTGVGIAPDFLPYVFDRFRQAEQGFTRSHGGLGLGLAIVKQLVEMHGGEATARSDGPGKGATFEVRLPLARTITHARRERQQASSSELPQVDLSDHSILVVDDDETTRDLLVTLLSQCGAMVRAVGNAREALQAFDVEIPGLVLADIGMPGEDGLSMIKRIRQRAPARGGLVRAVAVSAYARPEDHQAALTAGYDDFLAKPAMPADILRAVGRWLARPPRATQDRRRGHRAAPSPSPASQT
;
A
#
# COMPACT_ATOMS: atom_id res chain seq x y z
N MET A 1 -24.75 12.86 14.82
CA MET A 1 -26.12 12.33 14.99
C MET A 1 -26.13 11.56 16.29
N THR A 2 -26.92 12.06 17.23
CA THR A 2 -26.96 11.69 18.64
C THR A 2 -27.23 10.22 18.83
N ASP A 3 -26.34 9.60 19.57
CA ASP A 3 -26.42 8.24 20.12
C ASP A 3 -27.53 8.22 21.19
N GLY A 4 -28.78 8.10 20.72
CA GLY A 4 -29.94 7.86 21.57
C GLY A 4 -29.97 6.35 21.85
N SER A 5 -29.46 5.95 23.00
CA SER A 5 -29.74 4.61 23.52
C SER A 5 -31.26 4.50 23.67
N HIS A 6 -31.92 4.00 22.61
CA HIS A 6 -33.32 3.62 22.69
C HIS A 6 -33.43 2.53 23.77
N ASP A 7 -34.16 2.79 24.84
CA ASP A 7 -34.39 1.79 25.89
C ASP A 7 -35.35 0.72 25.38
N THR A 8 -34.80 -0.16 24.53
CA THR A 8 -35.50 -1.23 23.84
C THR A 8 -35.88 -2.38 24.77
N SER A 9 -35.49 -2.32 26.04
CA SER A 9 -35.73 -3.34 27.05
C SER A 9 -36.95 -3.07 27.91
N ARG A 10 -37.54 -1.86 27.82
CA ARG A 10 -38.71 -1.49 28.65
C ARG A 10 -40.04 -1.92 28.02
N VAL A 11 -41.01 -2.20 28.89
CA VAL A 11 -42.37 -2.57 28.52
C VAL A 11 -43.29 -1.39 28.82
N LEU A 12 -44.02 -0.88 27.81
CA LEU A 12 -45.04 0.14 28.02
C LEU A 12 -46.30 -0.52 28.54
N ILE A 13 -46.89 0.01 29.65
CA ILE A 13 -48.06 -0.55 30.33
C ILE A 13 -49.17 0.48 30.29
N PHE A 14 -50.26 0.13 29.64
CA PHE A 14 -51.46 0.98 29.62
C PHE A 14 -52.70 0.16 29.98
N ALA A 15 -53.24 0.45 31.17
CA ALA A 15 -54.51 -0.09 31.67
C ALA A 15 -55.33 1.05 32.26
N PRO A 16 -56.35 1.54 31.50
CA PRO A 16 -57.10 2.76 31.89
C PRO A 16 -57.98 2.58 33.12
N ILE A 17 -58.29 1.34 33.53
CA ILE A 17 -59.18 1.06 34.63
C ILE A 17 -58.52 0.17 35.69
N GLY A 18 -58.76 0.44 36.96
CA GLY A 18 -58.32 -0.38 38.08
C GLY A 18 -56.85 -0.21 38.47
N ARG A 19 -56.26 -1.27 39.03
CA ARG A 19 -54.85 -1.34 39.52
C ARG A 19 -53.93 -2.17 38.64
N ASP A 20 -54.38 -2.57 37.45
CA ASP A 20 -53.63 -3.50 36.61
C ASP A 20 -52.29 -2.94 36.14
N SER A 21 -52.21 -1.62 35.88
CA SER A 21 -50.94 -0.95 35.49
C SER A 21 -49.92 -1.02 36.63
N SER A 22 -50.31 -0.69 37.86
CA SER A 22 -49.39 -0.69 39.02
C SER A 22 -48.98 -2.10 39.43
N LEU A 23 -49.93 -3.04 39.43
CA LEU A 23 -49.66 -4.46 39.75
C LEU A 23 -48.72 -5.09 38.70
N THR A 24 -48.92 -4.79 37.45
CA THR A 24 -48.05 -5.26 36.36
C THR A 24 -46.66 -4.64 36.47
N ALA A 25 -46.55 -3.34 36.71
CA ALA A 25 -45.27 -2.67 36.88
C ALA A 25 -44.47 -3.25 38.05
N ASP A 26 -45.13 -3.50 39.20
CA ASP A 26 -44.52 -4.15 40.37
C ASP A 26 -44.07 -5.58 40.07
N LEU A 27 -44.86 -6.34 39.33
CA LEU A 27 -44.50 -7.68 38.89
C LEU A 27 -43.25 -7.68 38.00
N LEU A 28 -43.21 -6.79 36.99
CA LEU A 28 -42.05 -6.65 36.09
C LEU A 28 -40.81 -6.16 36.84
N SER A 29 -40.97 -5.20 37.77
CA SER A 29 -39.85 -4.68 38.59
C SER A 29 -39.23 -5.78 39.44
N ARG A 30 -40.03 -6.63 40.10
CA ARG A 30 -39.55 -7.83 40.86
C ARG A 30 -38.82 -8.82 39.98
N ALA A 31 -39.18 -8.89 38.70
CA ALA A 31 -38.53 -9.74 37.69
C ALA A 31 -37.33 -9.06 37.01
N ARG A 32 -36.93 -7.84 37.42
CA ARG A 32 -35.86 -7.00 36.83
C ARG A 32 -36.15 -6.62 35.38
N ILE A 33 -37.39 -6.39 35.03
CA ILE A 33 -37.83 -5.93 33.72
C ILE A 33 -38.32 -4.48 33.90
N ALA A 34 -37.79 -3.56 33.10
CA ALA A 34 -38.20 -2.16 33.13
C ALA A 34 -39.64 -2.04 32.59
N GLY A 35 -40.55 -1.55 33.40
CA GLY A 35 -41.94 -1.24 33.03
C GLY A 35 -42.19 0.26 33.11
N GLN A 36 -42.75 0.85 32.08
CA GLN A 36 -43.16 2.25 32.01
C GLN A 36 -44.69 2.33 32.01
N ILE A 37 -45.28 2.88 33.06
CA ILE A 37 -46.72 3.10 33.11
C ILE A 37 -47.05 4.31 32.24
N CYS A 38 -48.00 4.14 31.33
CA CYS A 38 -48.59 5.17 30.51
C CYS A 38 -49.99 5.50 31.06
N HIS A 39 -50.31 6.78 31.17
CA HIS A 39 -51.60 7.24 31.75
C HIS A 39 -52.65 7.52 30.66
N SER A 40 -52.21 7.60 29.39
CA SER A 40 -53.07 7.79 28.24
C SER A 40 -52.53 7.04 27.02
N MET A 41 -53.36 6.84 26.01
CA MET A 41 -52.93 6.28 24.74
C MET A 41 -51.91 7.18 24.04
N ASN A 42 -52.01 8.48 24.19
CA ASN A 42 -51.03 9.45 23.72
C ASN A 42 -49.65 9.25 24.36
N ASP A 43 -49.60 8.94 25.68
CA ASP A 43 -48.33 8.61 26.33
C ASP A 43 -47.71 7.34 25.73
N VAL A 44 -48.52 6.34 25.40
CA VAL A 44 -48.04 5.12 24.72
C VAL A 44 -47.38 5.47 23.38
N CYS A 45 -48.00 6.32 22.58
CA CYS A 45 -47.45 6.76 21.29
C CYS A 45 -46.15 7.55 21.45
N ILE A 46 -46.09 8.47 22.40
CA ILE A 46 -44.87 9.27 22.70
C ILE A 46 -43.72 8.37 23.16
N GLU A 47 -44.01 7.48 24.11
CA GLU A 47 -42.99 6.56 24.64
C GLU A 47 -42.57 5.47 23.63
N LEU A 48 -43.49 5.06 22.76
CA LEU A 48 -43.18 4.17 21.64
C LEU A 48 -42.18 4.80 20.66
N ALA A 49 -42.34 6.10 20.37
CA ALA A 49 -41.40 6.85 19.52
C ALA A 49 -40.00 6.96 20.16
N ARG A 50 -39.90 6.94 21.50
CA ARG A 50 -38.64 6.94 22.25
C ARG A 50 -37.99 5.57 22.30
N GLY A 51 -38.73 4.50 21.96
CA GLY A 51 -38.29 3.12 21.94
C GLY A 51 -38.94 2.28 23.05
N ALA A 52 -39.36 1.06 22.67
CA ALA A 52 -39.96 0.11 23.60
C ALA A 52 -39.68 -1.34 23.14
N GLY A 53 -39.63 -2.26 24.09
CA GLY A 53 -39.44 -3.69 23.84
C GLY A 53 -40.76 -4.44 23.63
N ALA A 54 -41.82 -4.02 24.28
CA ALA A 54 -43.20 -4.55 24.15
C ALA A 54 -44.19 -3.51 24.66
N ILE A 55 -45.45 -3.67 24.24
CA ILE A 55 -46.58 -2.89 24.77
C ILE A 55 -47.52 -3.84 25.47
N LEU A 56 -47.97 -3.54 26.69
CA LEU A 56 -48.95 -4.26 27.44
C LEU A 56 -50.22 -3.41 27.58
N LEU A 57 -51.30 -3.94 27.05
CA LEU A 57 -52.63 -3.31 27.07
C LEU A 57 -53.62 -4.19 27.82
N THR A 58 -54.68 -3.59 28.35
CA THR A 58 -55.86 -4.32 28.81
C THR A 58 -56.97 -4.20 27.75
N GLU A 59 -57.98 -5.09 27.79
CA GLU A 59 -59.08 -5.06 26.84
C GLU A 59 -59.82 -3.72 26.85
N GLU A 60 -59.90 -3.06 28.02
CA GLU A 60 -60.51 -1.75 28.16
C GLU A 60 -59.75 -0.64 27.37
N ALA A 61 -58.44 -0.81 27.14
CA ALA A 61 -57.65 0.11 26.33
C ALA A 61 -58.08 0.08 24.84
N LEU A 62 -58.66 -1.02 24.35
CA LEU A 62 -59.19 -1.08 22.98
C LEU A 62 -60.41 -0.20 22.77
N ALA A 63 -61.07 0.24 23.83
CA ALA A 63 -62.18 1.19 23.73
C ALA A 63 -61.73 2.66 23.74
N ASP A 64 -60.45 2.94 23.91
CA ASP A 64 -59.91 4.29 23.90
C ASP A 64 -60.15 4.95 22.52
N PRO A 65 -60.68 6.21 22.48
CA PRO A 65 -60.90 6.94 21.24
C PRO A 65 -59.63 7.18 20.40
N ARG A 66 -58.47 7.13 21.01
CA ARG A 66 -57.16 7.34 20.37
C ARG A 66 -56.43 6.05 20.02
N LEU A 67 -57.11 4.92 19.96
CA LEU A 67 -56.51 3.66 19.51
C LEU A 67 -55.96 3.77 18.09
N ASP A 68 -56.63 4.54 17.24
CA ASP A 68 -56.21 4.75 15.84
C ASP A 68 -54.86 5.48 15.78
N ASP A 69 -54.53 6.36 16.74
CA ASP A 69 -53.20 7.01 16.83
C ASP A 69 -52.08 5.96 17.07
N LEU A 70 -52.34 4.96 17.91
CA LEU A 70 -51.41 3.87 18.14
C LEU A 70 -51.24 2.99 16.87
N VAL A 71 -52.36 2.71 16.18
CA VAL A 71 -52.33 1.95 14.91
C VAL A 71 -51.50 2.69 13.85
N GLU A 72 -51.65 4.01 13.75
CA GLU A 72 -50.86 4.83 12.83
C GLU A 72 -49.40 4.85 13.22
N ALA A 73 -49.07 4.97 14.51
CA ALA A 73 -47.70 4.94 15.03
C ALA A 73 -47.02 3.58 14.76
N LEU A 74 -47.78 2.48 14.88
CA LEU A 74 -47.30 1.13 14.56
C LEU A 74 -47.09 0.92 13.05
N ALA A 75 -48.03 1.45 12.23
CA ALA A 75 -47.93 1.37 10.77
C ALA A 75 -46.73 2.22 10.22
N GLY A 76 -46.38 3.31 10.90
CA GLY A 76 -45.25 4.16 10.57
C GLY A 76 -43.87 3.57 10.95
N GLN A 77 -43.84 2.42 11.62
CA GLN A 77 -42.56 1.76 11.98
C GLN A 77 -41.82 1.22 10.73
N PRO A 78 -40.47 1.21 10.79
CA PRO A 78 -39.69 0.60 9.71
C PRO A 78 -40.05 -0.89 9.51
N PRO A 79 -39.89 -1.44 8.30
CA PRO A 79 -40.28 -2.82 7.95
C PRO A 79 -39.63 -3.92 8.83
N TRP A 80 -38.49 -3.63 9.45
CA TRP A 80 -37.80 -4.53 10.37
C TRP A 80 -38.38 -4.52 11.78
N SER A 81 -39.23 -3.53 12.12
CA SER A 81 -39.78 -3.29 13.44
C SER A 81 -41.20 -3.85 13.54
N ASP A 82 -41.37 -4.86 14.35
CA ASP A 82 -42.66 -5.49 14.64
C ASP A 82 -42.75 -5.68 16.16
N ILE A 83 -43.24 -4.66 16.86
CA ILE A 83 -43.31 -4.67 18.33
C ILE A 83 -44.45 -5.58 18.79
N SER A 84 -44.19 -6.42 19.79
CA SER A 84 -45.20 -7.30 20.38
C SER A 84 -46.12 -6.53 21.32
N ILE A 85 -47.44 -6.72 21.13
CA ILE A 85 -48.50 -6.18 21.96
C ILE A 85 -49.07 -7.34 22.78
N LEU A 86 -49.02 -7.21 24.10
CA LEU A 86 -49.59 -8.17 25.03
C LEU A 86 -50.93 -7.65 25.53
N LEU A 87 -52.02 -8.36 25.26
CA LEU A 87 -53.35 -7.92 25.64
C LEU A 87 -53.94 -8.78 26.71
N PHE A 88 -54.28 -8.16 27.84
CA PHE A 88 -55.05 -8.84 28.91
C PHE A 88 -56.52 -8.80 28.56
N ALA A 89 -57.07 -9.98 28.22
CA ALA A 89 -58.45 -10.16 27.79
C ALA A 89 -59.34 -10.68 28.94
N GLY A 90 -60.62 -10.33 28.95
CA GLY A 90 -61.63 -10.88 29.86
C GLY A 90 -61.92 -12.38 29.55
N SER A 91 -62.46 -13.08 30.54
CA SER A 91 -62.74 -14.53 30.43
C SER A 91 -63.96 -14.85 29.54
N ASP A 92 -64.73 -13.86 29.18
CA ASP A 92 -65.99 -14.08 28.43
C ASP A 92 -65.79 -13.89 26.93
N ARG A 93 -65.31 -14.95 26.25
CA ARG A 93 -65.11 -15.01 24.80
C ARG A 93 -66.43 -15.06 24.01
N SER A 94 -67.56 -15.27 24.65
CA SER A 94 -68.84 -15.42 23.99
C SER A 94 -69.39 -14.13 23.38
N GLN A 95 -68.84 -12.99 23.79
CA GLN A 95 -69.22 -11.65 23.30
C GLN A 95 -68.09 -10.87 22.67
N ALA A 96 -66.99 -11.50 22.23
CA ALA A 96 -66.00 -10.79 21.46
C ALA A 96 -66.64 -10.21 20.20
N SER A 97 -66.99 -8.94 20.24
CA SER A 97 -67.63 -8.20 19.17
C SER A 97 -66.75 -8.30 17.92
N LEU A 98 -67.34 -8.46 16.72
CA LEU A 98 -66.63 -8.36 15.43
C LEU A 98 -65.72 -7.13 15.36
N ARG A 99 -66.07 -6.05 16.07
CA ARG A 99 -65.23 -4.84 16.23
C ARG A 99 -63.94 -5.10 17.00
N THR A 100 -63.96 -5.94 18.02
CA THR A 100 -62.76 -6.31 18.84
C THR A 100 -61.83 -7.16 17.99
N LEU A 101 -62.35 -8.12 17.24
CA LEU A 101 -61.55 -8.96 16.32
C LEU A 101 -60.87 -8.11 15.22
N HIS A 102 -61.61 -7.19 14.62
CA HIS A 102 -61.04 -6.26 13.63
C HIS A 102 -59.93 -5.37 14.21
N LYS A 103 -60.10 -4.86 15.41
CA LYS A 103 -59.07 -4.06 16.12
C LYS A 103 -57.78 -4.89 16.40
N LEU A 104 -57.93 -6.17 16.73
CA LEU A 104 -56.79 -7.08 16.95
C LEU A 104 -56.02 -7.34 15.65
N GLU A 105 -56.72 -7.53 14.52
CA GLU A 105 -56.09 -7.70 13.20
C GLU A 105 -55.27 -6.47 12.78
N VAL A 106 -55.78 -5.28 13.08
CA VAL A 106 -55.11 -4.01 12.74
C VAL A 106 -53.87 -3.77 13.59
N LEU A 107 -53.85 -4.22 14.84
CA LEU A 107 -52.67 -4.12 15.73
C LEU A 107 -51.55 -5.10 15.38
N ARG A 108 -51.76 -6.05 14.47
CA ARG A 108 -50.80 -7.05 13.95
C ARG A 108 -50.26 -8.04 15.01
N ASN A 109 -49.13 -7.74 15.67
CA ASN A 109 -48.41 -8.69 16.54
C ASN A 109 -49.00 -8.69 17.97
N VAL A 110 -50.21 -9.22 18.12
CA VAL A 110 -50.92 -9.27 19.41
C VAL A 110 -50.91 -10.67 20.00
N THR A 111 -50.50 -10.76 21.28
CA THR A 111 -50.61 -11.98 22.10
C THR A 111 -51.68 -11.77 23.15
N LEU A 112 -52.72 -12.63 23.16
CA LEU A 112 -53.79 -12.60 24.15
C LEU A 112 -53.40 -13.35 25.41
N LEU A 113 -53.73 -12.77 26.57
CA LEU A 113 -53.55 -13.37 27.89
C LEU A 113 -54.90 -13.31 28.62
N ASP A 114 -55.57 -14.50 28.73
CA ASP A 114 -56.91 -14.60 29.34
C ASP A 114 -56.87 -14.45 30.86
N ARG A 115 -57.76 -13.64 31.44
CA ARG A 115 -57.94 -13.49 32.93
C ARG A 115 -58.74 -14.68 33.48
N PRO A 116 -58.35 -15.22 34.68
CA PRO A 116 -57.33 -14.76 35.61
C PRO A 116 -55.91 -15.17 35.15
N ILE A 117 -55.03 -14.16 35.10
CA ILE A 117 -53.69 -14.35 34.53
C ILE A 117 -52.73 -14.87 35.59
N ARG A 118 -52.02 -15.93 35.29
CA ARG A 118 -50.93 -16.41 36.16
C ARG A 118 -49.69 -15.56 35.96
N THR A 119 -49.05 -15.14 37.07
CA THR A 119 -47.83 -14.28 37.03
C THR A 119 -46.72 -14.90 36.17
N ALA A 120 -46.55 -16.23 36.22
CA ALA A 120 -45.57 -16.94 35.36
C ALA A 120 -45.87 -16.78 33.87
N ALA A 121 -47.13 -16.75 33.45
CA ALA A 121 -47.52 -16.57 32.05
C ALA A 121 -47.17 -15.16 31.57
N VAL A 122 -47.48 -14.12 32.36
CA VAL A 122 -47.11 -12.74 32.03
C VAL A 122 -45.59 -12.61 31.83
N LEU A 123 -44.82 -13.08 32.83
CA LEU A 123 -43.34 -12.96 32.75
C LEU A 123 -42.75 -13.77 31.60
N SER A 124 -43.25 -14.94 31.29
CA SER A 124 -42.74 -15.73 30.16
C SER A 124 -43.03 -15.07 28.83
N THR A 125 -44.25 -14.52 28.66
CA THR A 125 -44.65 -13.83 27.41
C THR A 125 -43.91 -12.53 27.24
N VAL A 126 -43.79 -11.71 28.29
CA VAL A 126 -42.98 -10.47 28.24
C VAL A 126 -41.53 -10.79 27.89
N ARG A 127 -40.91 -11.77 28.50
CA ARG A 127 -39.54 -12.18 28.15
C ARG A 127 -39.42 -12.67 26.70
N ALA A 128 -40.42 -13.38 26.21
CA ALA A 128 -40.45 -13.82 24.80
C ALA A 128 -40.52 -12.61 23.85
N ALA A 129 -41.41 -11.64 24.15
CA ALA A 129 -41.55 -10.39 23.39
C ALA A 129 -40.26 -9.60 23.38
N LEU A 130 -39.64 -9.36 24.53
CA LEU A 130 -38.34 -8.64 24.65
C LEU A 130 -37.22 -9.35 23.88
N ARG A 131 -37.11 -10.70 23.97
CA ARG A 131 -36.14 -11.45 23.18
C ARG A 131 -36.40 -11.34 21.68
N GLY A 132 -37.66 -11.36 21.26
CA GLY A 132 -38.05 -11.14 19.88
C GLY A 132 -37.61 -9.77 19.38
N ARG A 133 -37.86 -8.73 20.20
CA ARG A 133 -37.48 -7.37 19.91
C ARG A 133 -35.96 -7.18 19.79
N GLN A 134 -35.21 -7.76 20.72
CA GLN A 134 -33.76 -7.72 20.67
C GLN A 134 -33.22 -8.36 19.39
N ARG A 135 -33.74 -9.50 18.97
CA ARG A 135 -33.35 -10.14 17.70
C ARG A 135 -33.63 -9.28 16.47
N GLN A 136 -34.72 -8.51 16.48
CA GLN A 136 -35.03 -7.57 15.39
C GLN A 136 -33.95 -6.47 15.29
N TYR A 137 -33.49 -5.91 16.42
CA TYR A 137 -32.41 -4.94 16.43
C TYR A 137 -31.05 -5.54 15.99
N GLU A 138 -30.72 -6.72 16.49
CA GLU A 138 -29.49 -7.44 16.09
C GLU A 138 -29.46 -7.72 14.58
N LEU A 139 -30.60 -8.15 14.01
CA LEU A 139 -30.73 -8.36 12.58
C LEU A 139 -30.59 -7.06 11.78
N ARG A 140 -31.24 -5.99 12.23
CA ARG A 140 -31.11 -4.64 11.61
C ARG A 140 -29.64 -4.20 11.58
N ASP A 141 -28.95 -4.28 12.72
CA ASP A 141 -27.57 -3.82 12.83
C ASP A 141 -26.63 -4.68 11.95
N THR A 142 -26.88 -5.97 11.90
CA THR A 142 -26.16 -6.89 11.00
C THR A 142 -26.38 -6.55 9.53
N LEU A 143 -27.63 -6.26 9.13
CA LEU A 143 -27.92 -5.87 7.74
C LEU A 143 -27.28 -4.54 7.36
N VAL A 144 -27.29 -3.54 8.27
CA VAL A 144 -26.62 -2.25 8.04
C VAL A 144 -25.10 -2.44 7.92
N ALA A 145 -24.49 -3.25 8.79
CA ALA A 145 -23.06 -3.54 8.73
C ALA A 145 -22.69 -4.27 7.42
N LEU A 146 -23.48 -5.27 7.03
CA LEU A 146 -23.28 -6.02 5.78
C LEU A 146 -23.39 -5.10 4.54
N GLN A 147 -24.39 -4.22 4.54
CA GLN A 147 -24.58 -3.27 3.43
C GLN A 147 -23.40 -2.30 3.30
N ARG A 148 -22.87 -1.79 4.42
CA ARG A 148 -21.65 -0.96 4.43
C ARG A 148 -20.45 -1.73 3.90
N ALA A 149 -20.19 -2.93 4.44
CA ALA A 149 -19.08 -3.75 3.98
C ALA A 149 -19.16 -4.09 2.48
N ARG A 150 -20.38 -4.33 1.96
CA ARG A 150 -20.60 -4.55 0.53
C ARG A 150 -20.25 -3.32 -0.30
N LEU A 151 -20.71 -2.12 0.09
CA LEU A 151 -20.40 -0.88 -0.61
C LEU A 151 -18.90 -0.59 -0.63
N ASP A 152 -18.21 -0.81 0.50
CA ASP A 152 -16.76 -0.65 0.60
C ASP A 152 -16.02 -1.64 -0.33
N ALA A 153 -16.48 -2.89 -0.39
CA ALA A 153 -15.91 -3.91 -1.28
C ALA A 153 -16.16 -3.57 -2.77
N GLU A 154 -17.37 -3.12 -3.13
CA GLU A 154 -17.68 -2.69 -4.50
C GLU A 154 -16.87 -1.46 -4.93
N HIS A 155 -16.63 -0.52 -4.02
CA HIS A 155 -15.78 0.64 -4.25
C HIS A 155 -14.32 0.22 -4.47
N ALA A 156 -13.78 -0.64 -3.59
CA ALA A 156 -12.42 -1.16 -3.73
C ALA A 156 -12.22 -1.94 -5.04
N ASN A 157 -13.22 -2.72 -5.47
CA ASN A 157 -13.14 -3.45 -6.73
C ASN A 157 -13.16 -2.52 -7.95
N ARG A 158 -13.99 -1.48 -7.94
CA ARG A 158 -13.98 -0.46 -9.01
C ARG A 158 -12.63 0.24 -9.14
N LEU A 159 -12.04 0.67 -8.02
CA LEU A 159 -10.70 1.28 -8.02
C LEU A 159 -9.64 0.32 -8.59
N LYS A 160 -9.75 -0.97 -8.29
CA LYS A 160 -8.85 -2.00 -8.85
C LYS A 160 -9.02 -2.13 -10.37
N ASP A 161 -10.26 -2.12 -10.90
CA ASP A 161 -10.51 -2.26 -12.33
C ASP A 161 -10.04 -1.01 -13.10
N GLU A 162 -10.28 0.19 -12.57
CA GLU A 162 -9.75 1.45 -13.11
C GLU A 162 -8.21 1.45 -13.13
N PHE A 163 -7.59 0.94 -12.07
CA PHE A 163 -6.14 0.76 -12.00
C PHE A 163 -5.62 -0.12 -13.15
N LEU A 164 -6.19 -1.31 -13.33
CA LEU A 164 -5.75 -2.25 -14.38
C LEU A 164 -5.92 -1.66 -15.78
N ALA A 165 -7.00 -0.93 -16.02
CA ALA A 165 -7.25 -0.25 -17.29
C ALA A 165 -6.21 0.84 -17.56
N THR A 166 -5.92 1.69 -16.56
CA THR A 166 -4.97 2.79 -16.66
C THR A 166 -3.54 2.26 -16.87
N VAL A 167 -3.09 1.28 -16.07
CA VAL A 167 -1.77 0.65 -16.23
C VAL A 167 -1.62 0.04 -17.62
N SER A 168 -2.64 -0.65 -18.11
CA SER A 168 -2.60 -1.27 -19.44
C SER A 168 -2.46 -0.22 -20.54
N HIS A 169 -3.14 0.92 -20.42
CA HIS A 169 -3.05 2.01 -21.37
C HIS A 169 -1.66 2.66 -21.37
N GLU A 170 -1.15 3.00 -20.17
CA GLU A 170 0.15 3.68 -20.00
C GLU A 170 1.35 2.79 -20.39
N LEU A 171 1.24 1.47 -20.24
CA LEU A 171 2.25 0.53 -20.73
C LEU A 171 2.20 0.36 -22.26
N ARG A 172 1.02 0.41 -22.86
CA ARG A 172 0.84 0.20 -24.30
C ARG A 172 1.39 1.35 -25.14
N THR A 173 1.27 2.59 -24.67
CA THR A 173 1.68 3.79 -25.41
C THR A 173 3.18 3.79 -25.74
N PRO A 174 4.13 3.69 -24.77
CA PRO A 174 5.55 3.62 -25.07
C PRO A 174 5.93 2.35 -25.86
N LEU A 175 5.28 1.23 -25.58
CA LEU A 175 5.53 -0.03 -26.32
C LEU A 175 5.18 0.12 -27.80
N ASN A 176 4.03 0.70 -28.12
CA ASN A 176 3.64 0.93 -29.52
C ASN A 176 4.60 1.91 -30.23
N ALA A 177 5.11 2.92 -29.52
CA ALA A 177 6.10 3.84 -30.08
C ALA A 177 7.42 3.11 -30.39
N ILE A 178 7.92 2.26 -29.47
CA ILE A 178 9.11 1.43 -29.67
C ILE A 178 8.91 0.51 -30.89
N LEU A 179 7.83 -0.28 -30.88
CA LEU A 179 7.53 -1.23 -31.95
C LEU A 179 7.37 -0.55 -33.31
N GLY A 180 6.66 0.60 -33.36
CA GLY A 180 6.47 1.37 -34.57
C GLY A 180 7.79 1.83 -35.18
N TRP A 181 8.68 2.42 -34.37
CA TRP A 181 9.99 2.87 -34.83
C TRP A 181 10.93 1.73 -35.23
N VAL A 182 10.92 0.61 -34.51
CA VAL A 182 11.69 -0.59 -34.85
C VAL A 182 11.24 -1.17 -36.20
N VAL A 183 9.92 -1.26 -36.43
CA VAL A 183 9.38 -1.71 -37.74
C VAL A 183 9.80 -0.77 -38.86
N MET A 184 9.71 0.55 -38.64
CA MET A 184 10.14 1.54 -39.64
C MET A 184 11.64 1.47 -39.94
N LEU A 185 12.49 1.30 -38.93
CA LEU A 185 13.94 1.12 -39.11
C LEU A 185 14.27 -0.14 -39.93
N ARG A 186 13.47 -1.21 -39.81
CA ARG A 186 13.65 -2.44 -40.59
C ARG A 186 13.19 -2.33 -42.04
N GLN A 187 12.17 -1.50 -42.31
CA GLN A 187 11.52 -1.42 -43.65
C GLN A 187 12.03 -0.27 -44.52
N ALA A 188 12.52 0.79 -43.93
CA ALA A 188 12.95 2.00 -44.62
C ALA A 188 14.44 2.27 -44.40
N ARG A 189 15.10 2.85 -45.40
CA ARG A 189 16.46 3.41 -45.25
C ARG A 189 16.38 4.82 -44.77
N PHE A 190 17.03 5.13 -43.66
CA PHE A 190 17.14 6.46 -43.09
C PHE A 190 18.58 6.96 -43.14
N GLU A 191 18.77 8.24 -43.19
CA GLU A 191 20.07 8.90 -43.00
C GLU A 191 20.61 8.61 -41.60
N PRO A 192 21.94 8.45 -41.40
CA PRO A 192 22.54 8.11 -40.10
C PRO A 192 22.11 9.01 -38.95
N THR A 193 21.99 10.30 -39.18
CA THR A 193 21.52 11.31 -38.20
C THR A 193 20.07 11.03 -37.76
N ARG A 194 19.22 10.60 -38.70
CA ARG A 194 17.82 10.25 -38.41
C ARG A 194 17.72 8.93 -37.65
N VAL A 195 18.58 7.96 -37.96
CA VAL A 195 18.69 6.70 -37.20
C VAL A 195 19.05 7.00 -35.74
N ALA A 196 20.04 7.85 -35.49
CA ALA A 196 20.41 8.26 -34.13
C ALA A 196 19.23 8.87 -33.37
N SER A 197 18.52 9.81 -33.99
CA SER A 197 17.31 10.43 -33.35
C SER A 197 16.19 9.43 -33.08
N ILE A 198 15.99 8.42 -33.95
CA ILE A 198 14.99 7.37 -33.74
C ILE A 198 15.41 6.46 -32.58
N LEU A 199 16.69 6.09 -32.49
CA LEU A 199 17.23 5.29 -31.39
C LEU A 199 17.06 6.01 -30.04
N GLU A 200 17.29 7.33 -29.98
CA GLU A 200 17.02 8.15 -28.79
C GLU A 200 15.52 8.12 -28.38
N ILE A 201 14.62 8.14 -29.38
CA ILE A 201 13.17 8.02 -29.09
C ILE A 201 12.85 6.64 -28.53
N ILE A 202 13.40 5.57 -29.11
CA ILE A 202 13.21 4.19 -28.63
C ILE A 202 13.74 4.06 -27.20
N GLU A 203 14.97 4.53 -26.94
CA GLU A 203 15.60 4.47 -25.64
C GLU A 203 14.78 5.22 -24.57
N ARG A 204 14.32 6.44 -24.88
CA ARG A 204 13.49 7.24 -23.98
C ARG A 204 12.19 6.54 -23.63
N ASN A 205 11.50 5.90 -24.61
CA ASN A 205 10.27 5.17 -24.37
C ASN A 205 10.52 3.87 -23.57
N ALA A 206 11.63 3.16 -23.83
CA ALA A 206 12.01 1.97 -23.07
C ALA A 206 12.31 2.32 -21.59
N LYS A 207 13.05 3.40 -21.33
CA LYS A 207 13.30 3.91 -19.97
C LYS A 207 12.02 4.31 -19.26
N ALA A 208 11.10 5.00 -19.96
CA ALA A 208 9.80 5.37 -19.39
C ALA A 208 8.97 4.12 -19.04
N GLN A 209 8.98 3.09 -19.88
CA GLN A 209 8.28 1.84 -19.62
C GLN A 209 8.88 1.08 -18.43
N ALA A 210 10.20 1.00 -18.33
CA ALA A 210 10.88 0.37 -17.20
C ALA A 210 10.51 1.07 -15.87
N GLN A 211 10.47 2.41 -15.86
CA GLN A 211 10.05 3.18 -14.69
C GLN A 211 8.59 2.91 -14.31
N LEU A 212 7.67 2.87 -15.28
CA LEU A 212 6.27 2.55 -15.02
C LEU A 212 6.09 1.17 -14.38
N ILE A 213 6.85 0.17 -14.85
CA ILE A 213 6.84 -1.19 -14.27
C ILE A 213 7.36 -1.15 -12.83
N ALA A 214 8.46 -0.43 -12.57
CA ALA A 214 9.01 -0.27 -11.22
C ALA A 214 8.01 0.38 -10.27
N ASP A 215 7.35 1.45 -10.70
CA ASP A 215 6.33 2.16 -9.90
C ASP A 215 5.14 1.26 -9.56
N VAL A 216 4.64 0.46 -10.52
CA VAL A 216 3.54 -0.50 -10.32
C VAL A 216 3.94 -1.59 -9.33
N LEU A 217 5.15 -2.13 -9.44
CA LEU A 217 5.67 -3.15 -8.52
C LEU A 217 5.86 -2.58 -7.11
N ASP A 218 6.38 -1.36 -6.98
CA ASP A 218 6.53 -0.69 -5.69
C ASP A 218 5.18 -0.51 -4.99
N ILE A 219 4.17 0.01 -5.71
CA ILE A 219 2.82 0.16 -5.16
C ILE A 219 2.20 -1.18 -4.77
N SER A 220 2.34 -2.22 -5.60
CA SER A 220 1.86 -3.57 -5.27
C SER A 220 2.46 -4.10 -3.98
N ARG A 221 3.77 -3.88 -3.77
CA ARG A 221 4.49 -4.25 -2.54
C ARG A 221 4.05 -3.42 -1.34
N MET A 222 3.79 -2.11 -1.53
CA MET A 222 3.30 -1.21 -0.48
C MET A 222 1.88 -1.60 -0.01
N ILE A 223 0.95 -1.86 -0.95
CA ILE A 223 -0.42 -2.29 -0.63
C ILE A 223 -0.43 -3.61 0.15
N SER A 224 0.46 -4.55 -0.20
CA SER A 224 0.56 -5.84 0.48
C SER A 224 1.33 -5.78 1.82
N GLY A 225 1.79 -4.60 2.26
CA GLY A 225 2.57 -4.42 3.49
C GLY A 225 3.94 -5.13 3.47
N ARG A 226 4.46 -5.47 2.28
CA ARG A 226 5.69 -6.26 2.11
C ARG A 226 6.94 -5.42 1.91
N VAL A 227 6.82 -4.10 1.88
CA VAL A 227 8.00 -3.21 1.80
C VAL A 227 8.67 -3.18 3.16
N LYS A 228 9.93 -3.59 3.21
CA LYS A 228 10.82 -3.40 4.37
C LYS A 228 11.83 -2.32 4.02
N LEU A 229 12.00 -1.32 4.89
CA LEU A 229 13.02 -0.30 4.73
C LEU A 229 14.36 -0.78 5.28
N GLU A 230 15.43 -0.55 4.55
CA GLU A 230 16.80 -0.73 5.02
C GLU A 230 17.30 0.56 5.69
N VAL A 231 16.81 0.80 6.90
CA VAL A 231 17.03 2.05 7.62
C VAL A 231 18.48 2.15 8.12
N THR A 232 19.19 3.18 7.65
CA THR A 232 20.57 3.52 8.05
C THR A 232 20.65 5.02 8.33
N PRO A 233 21.70 5.49 9.06
CA PRO A 233 21.96 6.93 9.18
C PRO A 233 22.39 7.51 7.83
N VAL A 234 21.58 8.42 7.26
CA VAL A 234 21.75 8.99 5.92
C VAL A 234 21.87 10.50 6.01
N SER A 235 22.87 11.06 5.33
CA SER A 235 22.96 12.51 5.12
C SER A 235 21.91 12.96 4.10
N LEU A 236 20.96 13.78 4.54
CA LEU A 236 19.88 14.28 3.69
C LEU A 236 20.40 15.20 2.58
N ALA A 237 21.44 15.98 2.87
CA ALA A 237 22.09 16.84 1.88
C ALA A 237 22.64 16.03 0.69
N ARG A 238 23.24 14.87 0.96
CA ARG A 238 23.78 13.98 -0.06
C ARG A 238 22.68 13.39 -0.94
N VAL A 239 21.62 12.87 -0.34
CA VAL A 239 20.47 12.31 -1.10
C VAL A 239 19.86 13.36 -2.00
N ILE A 240 19.71 14.60 -1.53
CA ILE A 240 19.18 15.70 -2.32
C ILE A 240 20.13 16.05 -3.46
N SER A 241 21.45 16.13 -3.20
CA SER A 241 22.45 16.42 -4.24
C SER A 241 22.41 15.37 -5.35
N ASP A 242 22.43 14.09 -4.99
CA ASP A 242 22.39 12.97 -5.95
C ASP A 242 21.11 13.01 -6.81
N ALA A 243 19.95 13.32 -6.21
CA ALA A 243 18.69 13.47 -6.92
C ALA A 243 18.67 14.70 -7.84
N VAL A 244 19.19 15.84 -7.37
CA VAL A 244 19.31 17.09 -8.14
C VAL A 244 20.21 16.88 -9.36
N ASP A 245 21.36 16.25 -9.20
CA ASP A 245 22.30 15.99 -10.30
C ASP A 245 21.69 15.09 -11.38
N SER A 246 20.84 14.14 -10.99
CA SER A 246 20.12 13.28 -11.94
C SER A 246 19.06 14.04 -12.77
N VAL A 247 18.48 15.11 -12.24
CA VAL A 247 17.40 15.89 -12.89
C VAL A 247 17.94 17.12 -13.62
N ARG A 248 19.11 17.63 -13.24
CA ARG A 248 19.74 18.85 -13.79
C ARG A 248 19.82 18.88 -15.32
N PRO A 249 20.27 17.80 -16.02
CA PRO A 249 20.31 17.82 -17.49
C PRO A 249 18.92 17.98 -18.13
N GLY A 250 17.91 17.33 -17.55
CA GLY A 250 16.52 17.43 -18.01
C GLY A 250 15.91 18.81 -17.78
N ALA A 251 16.21 19.46 -16.65
CA ALA A 251 15.78 20.83 -16.34
C ALA A 251 16.45 21.83 -17.31
N ALA A 252 17.77 21.72 -17.51
CA ALA A 252 18.52 22.56 -18.43
C ALA A 252 18.01 22.44 -19.87
N ALA A 253 17.74 21.24 -20.37
CA ALA A 253 17.19 21.01 -21.71
C ALA A 253 15.79 21.61 -21.90
N ARG A 254 15.06 21.89 -20.81
CA ARG A 254 13.76 22.55 -20.81
C ARG A 254 13.83 24.07 -20.50
N GLY A 255 15.01 24.61 -20.30
CA GLY A 255 15.18 26.01 -19.93
C GLY A 255 14.64 26.36 -18.53
N VAL A 256 14.61 25.38 -17.60
CA VAL A 256 14.13 25.56 -16.23
C VAL A 256 15.34 25.80 -15.30
N GLU A 257 15.30 26.89 -14.52
CA GLU A 257 16.33 27.19 -13.54
C GLU A 257 16.16 26.36 -12.27
N LEU A 258 17.25 25.74 -11.80
CA LEU A 258 17.27 24.91 -10.60
C LEU A 258 18.15 25.53 -9.50
N HIS A 259 17.53 26.02 -8.44
CA HIS A 259 18.20 26.59 -7.27
C HIS A 259 18.19 25.62 -6.12
N VAL A 260 19.37 25.41 -5.48
CA VAL A 260 19.54 24.43 -4.39
C VAL A 260 20.16 25.16 -3.18
N ASP A 261 19.42 25.09 -2.07
CA ASP A 261 19.79 25.73 -0.80
C ASP A 261 19.61 24.69 0.35
N VAL A 262 20.68 23.97 0.67
CA VAL A 262 20.66 22.76 1.48
C VAL A 262 21.60 22.88 2.67
N ASP A 263 21.10 22.68 3.88
CA ASP A 263 21.90 22.56 5.10
C ASP A 263 22.71 21.23 5.09
N GLU A 264 24.03 21.28 5.31
CA GLU A 264 24.92 20.09 5.21
C GLU A 264 24.88 19.14 6.42
N GLY A 265 24.30 19.56 7.56
CA GLY A 265 24.35 18.82 8.82
C GLY A 265 23.29 17.74 9.08
N PRO A 266 22.07 17.81 8.52
CA PRO A 266 20.98 16.92 8.90
C PRO A 266 21.20 15.47 8.50
N VAL A 267 21.09 14.56 9.50
CA VAL A 267 21.15 13.10 9.31
C VAL A 267 19.83 12.51 9.79
N ALA A 268 19.19 11.70 8.94
CA ALA A 268 17.99 10.95 9.29
C ALA A 268 18.28 9.44 9.31
N ASN A 269 17.54 8.70 10.11
CA ASN A 269 17.49 7.25 9.99
C ASN A 269 16.51 6.90 8.87
N ALA A 270 17.03 6.56 7.70
CA ALA A 270 16.24 6.35 6.50
C ALA A 270 16.87 5.28 5.59
N ASP A 271 16.09 4.78 4.68
CA ASP A 271 16.55 4.00 3.54
C ASP A 271 17.01 4.98 2.44
N PRO A 272 18.31 5.00 2.08
CA PRO A 272 18.87 5.99 1.16
C PRO A 272 18.24 5.92 -0.23
N ASP A 273 18.00 4.72 -0.77
CA ASP A 273 17.47 4.52 -2.11
C ASP A 273 16.00 4.95 -2.19
N ARG A 274 15.22 4.63 -1.16
CA ARG A 274 13.82 5.05 -1.06
C ARG A 274 13.68 6.55 -0.83
N LEU A 275 14.58 7.14 -0.07
CA LEU A 275 14.57 8.58 0.14
C LEU A 275 15.01 9.34 -1.14
N GLN A 276 15.99 8.80 -1.87
CA GLN A 276 16.36 9.32 -3.19
C GLN A 276 15.18 9.25 -4.16
N GLN A 277 14.40 8.17 -4.16
CA GLN A 277 13.17 8.01 -4.94
C GLN A 277 12.12 9.08 -4.58
N VAL A 278 11.97 9.42 -3.28
CA VAL A 278 11.08 10.50 -2.83
C VAL A 278 11.49 11.84 -3.44
N VAL A 279 12.76 12.23 -3.28
CA VAL A 279 13.25 13.52 -3.78
C VAL A 279 13.19 13.58 -5.31
N TRP A 280 13.56 12.49 -5.99
CA TRP A 280 13.51 12.40 -7.44
C TRP A 280 12.08 12.55 -7.98
N ASN A 281 11.09 11.92 -7.36
CA ASN A 281 9.68 12.05 -7.74
C ASN A 281 9.18 13.50 -7.62
N LEU A 282 9.57 14.21 -6.56
CA LEU A 282 9.20 15.61 -6.37
C LEU A 282 9.86 16.49 -7.43
N LEU A 283 11.16 16.31 -7.69
CA LEU A 283 11.92 17.07 -8.68
C LEU A 283 11.45 16.79 -10.12
N SER A 284 11.19 15.53 -10.44
CA SER A 284 10.68 15.12 -11.76
C SER A 284 9.31 15.77 -12.04
N ASN A 285 8.41 15.78 -11.03
CA ASN A 285 7.13 16.48 -11.13
C ASN A 285 7.33 17.99 -11.30
N ALA A 286 8.19 18.62 -10.52
CA ALA A 286 8.48 20.05 -10.65
C ALA A 286 9.00 20.38 -12.06
N CYS A 287 9.96 19.62 -12.60
CA CYS A 287 10.44 19.79 -13.97
C CYS A 287 9.37 19.58 -15.04
N LYS A 288 8.46 18.62 -14.80
CA LYS A 288 7.39 18.28 -15.72
C LYS A 288 6.35 19.41 -15.84
N PHE A 289 6.01 20.06 -14.74
CA PHE A 289 4.93 21.05 -14.65
C PHE A 289 5.41 22.50 -14.67
N THR A 290 6.73 22.73 -14.69
CA THR A 290 7.30 24.08 -14.85
C THR A 290 7.53 24.36 -16.33
N PRO A 291 6.99 25.45 -16.88
CA PRO A 291 7.25 25.87 -18.26
C PRO A 291 8.67 26.39 -18.44
N GLU A 292 9.09 26.55 -19.70
CA GLU A 292 10.38 27.17 -20.07
C GLU A 292 10.51 28.56 -19.45
N GLY A 293 11.70 28.88 -18.93
CA GLY A 293 11.98 30.12 -18.20
C GLY A 293 11.48 30.13 -16.76
N GLY A 294 10.85 29.04 -16.28
CA GLY A 294 10.45 28.89 -14.88
C GLY A 294 11.59 28.46 -13.98
N ARG A 295 11.29 28.40 -12.66
CA ARG A 295 12.28 28.09 -11.62
C ARG A 295 11.78 27.00 -10.68
N ILE A 296 12.73 26.18 -10.20
CA ILE A 296 12.53 25.19 -9.15
C ILE A 296 13.50 25.50 -8.01
N ASP A 297 12.98 25.68 -6.82
CA ASP A 297 13.74 25.89 -5.58
C ASP A 297 13.72 24.62 -4.74
N VAL A 298 14.88 24.08 -4.37
CA VAL A 298 15.05 22.93 -3.47
C VAL A 298 15.69 23.42 -2.19
N ARG A 299 15.05 23.19 -1.05
CA ARG A 299 15.56 23.61 0.25
C ARG A 299 15.58 22.47 1.24
N LEU A 300 16.64 22.39 2.04
CA LEU A 300 16.71 21.55 3.23
C LEU A 300 16.91 22.45 4.44
N ARG A 301 16.04 22.33 5.41
CA ARG A 301 16.17 22.98 6.71
C ARG A 301 15.95 21.97 7.81
N ALA A 302 16.65 22.14 8.92
CA ALA A 302 16.48 21.27 10.07
C ALA A 302 16.28 22.07 11.35
N ASN A 303 15.44 21.54 12.23
CA ASN A 303 15.35 21.94 13.62
C ASN A 303 15.94 20.84 14.52
N ARG A 304 15.69 20.90 15.85
CA ARG A 304 16.27 19.93 16.81
C ARG A 304 15.75 18.50 16.65
N THR A 305 14.61 18.28 16.01
CA THR A 305 13.91 16.98 15.97
C THR A 305 13.58 16.50 14.57
N GLN A 306 13.47 17.41 13.62
CA GLN A 306 12.98 17.13 12.27
C GLN A 306 13.80 17.89 11.22
N ALA A 307 13.94 17.27 10.06
CA ALA A 307 14.37 17.92 8.83
C ALA A 307 13.17 18.12 7.90
N THR A 308 13.16 19.23 7.17
CA THR A 308 12.15 19.56 6.16
C THR A 308 12.85 19.74 4.82
N ILE A 309 12.47 18.91 3.85
CA ILE A 309 12.84 19.04 2.44
C ILE A 309 11.67 19.75 1.76
N THR A 310 11.95 20.87 1.08
CA THR A 310 10.95 21.64 0.35
C THR A 310 11.35 21.70 -1.11
N VAL A 311 10.44 21.35 -2.01
CA VAL A 311 10.55 21.52 -3.45
C VAL A 311 9.43 22.45 -3.89
N SER A 312 9.81 23.63 -4.40
CA SER A 312 8.88 24.67 -4.87
C SER A 312 9.10 24.93 -6.34
N ASP A 313 8.04 25.02 -7.12
CA ASP A 313 8.09 25.33 -8.54
C ASP A 313 7.26 26.57 -8.87
N THR A 314 7.57 27.24 -9.98
CA THR A 314 6.80 28.34 -10.54
C THR A 314 5.90 27.90 -11.70
N GLY A 315 5.46 26.65 -11.65
CA GLY A 315 4.74 25.98 -12.72
C GLY A 315 3.25 26.30 -12.79
N VAL A 316 2.52 25.40 -13.42
CA VAL A 316 1.08 25.55 -13.69
C VAL A 316 0.20 25.60 -12.44
N GLY A 317 0.74 25.26 -11.27
CA GLY A 317 0.01 25.25 -9.99
C GLY A 317 -1.04 24.13 -9.90
N ILE A 318 -1.75 24.11 -8.77
CA ILE A 318 -2.73 23.07 -8.44
C ILE A 318 -4.07 23.72 -8.15
N ALA A 319 -5.15 23.24 -8.77
CA ALA A 319 -6.49 23.71 -8.49
C ALA A 319 -6.89 23.40 -7.03
N PRO A 320 -7.57 24.32 -6.31
CA PRO A 320 -7.97 24.11 -4.91
C PRO A 320 -8.78 22.84 -4.68
N ASP A 321 -9.66 22.50 -5.62
CA ASP A 321 -10.52 21.30 -5.54
C ASP A 321 -9.72 19.99 -5.70
N PHE A 322 -8.54 20.04 -6.34
CA PHE A 322 -7.66 18.89 -6.54
C PHE A 322 -6.60 18.76 -5.44
N LEU A 323 -6.21 19.85 -4.79
CA LEU A 323 -5.13 19.88 -3.79
C LEU A 323 -5.30 18.86 -2.65
N PRO A 324 -6.51 18.61 -2.08
CA PRO A 324 -6.69 17.59 -1.05
C PRO A 324 -6.39 16.17 -1.51
N TYR A 325 -6.44 15.93 -2.81
CA TYR A 325 -6.33 14.60 -3.43
C TYR A 325 -5.00 14.39 -4.17
N VAL A 326 -4.07 15.34 -4.10
CA VAL A 326 -2.83 15.33 -4.90
C VAL A 326 -1.94 14.13 -4.60
N PHE A 327 -2.04 13.56 -3.40
CA PHE A 327 -1.33 12.35 -2.99
C PHE A 327 -2.15 11.06 -3.17
N ASP A 328 -3.39 11.15 -3.63
CA ASP A 328 -4.22 9.97 -3.88
C ASP A 328 -3.68 9.21 -5.10
N ARG A 329 -3.76 7.89 -5.01
CA ARG A 329 -3.30 7.00 -6.08
C ARG A 329 -4.16 7.17 -7.32
N PHE A 330 -3.53 7.20 -8.50
CA PHE A 330 -4.19 7.25 -9.82
C PHE A 330 -4.96 8.54 -10.10
N ARG A 331 -4.89 9.54 -9.23
CA ARG A 331 -5.51 10.83 -9.46
C ARG A 331 -4.62 11.75 -10.26
N GLN A 332 -5.22 12.38 -11.26
CA GLN A 332 -4.61 13.42 -12.08
C GLN A 332 -5.57 14.60 -12.15
N ALA A 333 -5.04 15.81 -12.21
CA ALA A 333 -5.87 16.99 -12.45
C ALA A 333 -6.43 16.90 -13.88
N GLU A 334 -7.74 16.82 -14.03
CA GLU A 334 -8.41 16.96 -15.33
C GLU A 334 -8.22 18.38 -15.85
N GLN A 335 -7.16 18.62 -16.62
CA GLN A 335 -7.07 19.82 -17.43
C GLN A 335 -7.28 19.45 -18.90
N GLY A 336 -8.30 20.07 -19.48
CA GLY A 336 -8.84 19.81 -20.81
C GLY A 336 -7.81 19.75 -21.94
N PHE A 337 -8.13 18.96 -22.95
CA PHE A 337 -7.64 18.89 -24.34
C PHE A 337 -6.13 18.80 -24.62
N THR A 338 -5.21 18.91 -23.67
CA THR A 338 -3.78 18.68 -23.90
C THR A 338 -3.24 17.53 -23.06
N ARG A 339 -3.42 16.30 -23.52
CA ARG A 339 -2.79 15.05 -23.00
C ARG A 339 -1.26 15.03 -23.25
N SER A 340 -0.56 16.12 -23.11
CA SER A 340 0.87 16.19 -23.43
C SER A 340 1.82 15.71 -22.31
N HIS A 341 1.29 15.41 -21.12
CA HIS A 341 2.13 15.03 -19.97
C HIS A 341 1.58 13.80 -19.26
N GLY A 342 1.65 12.64 -19.91
CA GLY A 342 1.21 11.36 -19.37
C GLY A 342 1.94 10.93 -18.10
N GLY A 343 1.32 10.03 -17.34
CA GLY A 343 1.87 9.37 -16.14
C GLY A 343 0.75 8.70 -15.37
N LEU A 344 1.06 7.68 -14.53
CA LEU A 344 0.07 6.91 -13.79
C LEU A 344 -0.57 7.63 -12.59
N GLY A 345 -0.13 8.84 -12.24
CA GLY A 345 -0.55 9.51 -11.00
C GLY A 345 -0.09 8.77 -9.73
N LEU A 346 1.05 8.08 -9.81
CA LEU A 346 1.59 7.26 -8.74
C LEU A 346 2.74 7.94 -7.98
N GLY A 347 3.49 8.83 -8.62
CA GLY A 347 4.71 9.41 -8.04
C GLY A 347 4.50 10.08 -6.69
N LEU A 348 3.47 10.93 -6.55
CA LEU A 348 3.17 11.60 -5.28
C LEU A 348 2.58 10.64 -4.23
N ALA A 349 1.81 9.63 -4.64
CA ALA A 349 1.34 8.59 -3.73
C ALA A 349 2.50 7.74 -3.18
N ILE A 350 3.51 7.43 -4.01
CA ILE A 350 4.76 6.78 -3.59
C ILE A 350 5.50 7.68 -2.60
N VAL A 351 5.62 8.99 -2.87
CA VAL A 351 6.24 9.96 -1.95
C VAL A 351 5.58 9.90 -0.58
N LYS A 352 4.26 10.05 -0.51
CA LYS A 352 3.51 10.02 0.75
C LYS A 352 3.74 8.73 1.52
N GLN A 353 3.58 7.59 0.86
CA GLN A 353 3.71 6.29 1.50
C GLN A 353 5.14 6.02 2.01
N LEU A 354 6.17 6.35 1.21
CA LEU A 354 7.55 6.18 1.64
C LEU A 354 7.89 7.11 2.81
N VAL A 355 7.45 8.36 2.78
CA VAL A 355 7.65 9.32 3.86
C VAL A 355 6.96 8.85 5.15
N GLU A 356 5.72 8.37 5.08
CA GLU A 356 5.00 7.80 6.22
C GLU A 356 5.70 6.57 6.79
N MET A 357 6.25 5.69 5.95
CA MET A 357 7.04 4.54 6.38
C MET A 357 8.33 4.93 7.11
N HIS A 358 8.90 6.10 6.81
CA HIS A 358 10.03 6.69 7.54
C HIS A 358 9.61 7.48 8.81
N GLY A 359 8.32 7.42 9.18
CA GLY A 359 7.77 8.17 10.31
C GLY A 359 7.68 9.69 10.09
N GLY A 360 7.65 10.11 8.82
CA GLY A 360 7.55 11.49 8.38
C GLY A 360 6.15 11.89 7.92
N GLU A 361 6.06 13.08 7.36
CA GLU A 361 4.83 13.67 6.80
C GLU A 361 5.13 14.35 5.46
N ALA A 362 4.26 14.14 4.45
CA ALA A 362 4.32 14.83 3.17
C ALA A 362 3.10 15.74 3.01
N THR A 363 3.33 17.01 2.64
CA THR A 363 2.27 18.02 2.43
C THR A 363 2.49 18.77 1.11
N ALA A 364 1.40 19.30 0.56
CA ALA A 364 1.43 20.11 -0.66
C ALA A 364 0.66 21.42 -0.43
N ARG A 365 1.14 22.50 -1.09
CA ARG A 365 0.50 23.82 -1.10
C ARG A 365 0.57 24.40 -2.49
N SER A 366 -0.47 25.09 -2.88
CA SER A 366 -0.53 25.90 -4.11
C SER A 366 -1.57 27.00 -3.94
N ASP A 367 -1.25 28.19 -4.40
CA ASP A 367 -2.19 29.34 -4.38
C ASP A 367 -3.13 29.34 -5.60
N GLY A 368 -3.16 28.23 -6.34
CA GLY A 368 -4.05 28.03 -7.49
C GLY A 368 -3.32 27.92 -8.83
N PRO A 369 -4.09 27.81 -9.93
CA PRO A 369 -3.54 27.69 -11.27
C PRO A 369 -2.62 28.87 -11.64
N GLY A 370 -1.46 28.57 -12.22
CA GLY A 370 -0.45 29.55 -12.63
C GLY A 370 0.38 30.15 -11.48
N LYS A 371 0.23 29.65 -10.25
CA LYS A 371 0.95 30.13 -9.06
C LYS A 371 2.05 29.19 -8.57
N GLY A 372 2.31 28.10 -9.32
CA GLY A 372 3.24 27.07 -8.92
C GLY A 372 2.72 26.19 -7.77
N ALA A 373 3.55 25.27 -7.33
CA ALA A 373 3.27 24.40 -6.22
C ALA A 373 4.48 24.25 -5.28
N THR A 374 4.21 23.92 -4.02
CA THR A 374 5.23 23.65 -3.01
C THR A 374 4.92 22.34 -2.34
N PHE A 375 5.87 21.42 -2.38
CA PHE A 375 5.81 20.14 -1.69
C PHE A 375 6.80 20.12 -0.54
N GLU A 376 6.34 19.75 0.65
CA GLU A 376 7.15 19.64 1.85
C GLU A 376 7.17 18.19 2.34
N VAL A 377 8.36 17.68 2.62
CA VAL A 377 8.60 16.38 3.26
C VAL A 377 9.30 16.61 4.59
N ARG A 378 8.68 16.19 5.68
CA ARG A 378 9.23 16.26 7.03
C ARG A 378 9.66 14.89 7.48
N LEU A 379 10.90 14.76 7.96
CA LEU A 379 11.48 13.51 8.43
C LEU A 379 12.03 13.68 9.84
N PRO A 380 11.89 12.68 10.73
CA PRO A 380 12.53 12.70 12.04
C PRO A 380 14.05 12.59 11.88
N LEU A 381 14.79 13.44 12.60
CA LEU A 381 16.27 13.36 12.65
C LEU A 381 16.74 12.16 13.48
N ALA A 382 17.84 11.57 13.08
CA ALA A 382 18.55 10.61 13.90
C ALA A 382 19.04 11.28 15.19
N ARG A 383 18.79 10.66 16.35
CA ARG A 383 19.43 11.10 17.60
C ARG A 383 20.92 10.89 17.44
N THR A 384 21.67 11.97 17.46
CA THR A 384 23.12 12.01 17.18
C THR A 384 23.87 11.02 18.06
N ILE A 385 24.34 9.93 17.47
CA ILE A 385 25.50 9.19 17.98
C ILE A 385 26.60 9.45 16.96
N THR A 386 27.57 10.28 17.38
CA THR A 386 28.71 10.68 16.60
C THR A 386 29.59 9.47 16.30
N HIS A 387 29.51 8.92 15.09
CA HIS A 387 30.64 8.22 14.48
C HIS A 387 30.52 8.38 12.94
N ALA A 388 31.20 9.43 12.47
CA ALA A 388 31.46 9.61 11.05
C ALA A 388 32.45 8.53 10.60
N ARG A 389 31.98 7.52 9.89
CA ARG A 389 32.83 6.65 9.05
C ARG A 389 32.70 7.13 7.62
N ARG A 390 33.74 7.80 7.14
CA ARG A 390 33.94 8.16 5.74
C ARG A 390 33.90 6.89 4.89
N GLU A 391 32.88 6.70 4.09
CA GLU A 391 32.93 5.81 2.94
C GLU A 391 32.78 6.63 1.65
N ARG A 392 33.67 6.28 0.73
CA ARG A 392 34.01 7.05 -0.48
C ARG A 392 32.87 7.06 -1.49
N GLN A 393 32.73 8.23 -2.11
CA GLN A 393 31.96 8.52 -3.32
C GLN A 393 32.22 7.52 -4.45
N GLN A 394 31.13 7.16 -5.15
CA GLN A 394 31.19 6.92 -6.58
C GLN A 394 29.99 7.62 -7.22
N ALA A 395 30.31 8.60 -8.05
CA ALA A 395 29.39 9.40 -8.82
C ALA A 395 28.70 8.54 -9.90
N SER A 396 27.38 8.72 -10.04
CA SER A 396 26.61 8.16 -11.14
C SER A 396 26.73 9.12 -12.34
N SER A 397 27.66 8.84 -13.24
CA SER A 397 27.64 9.42 -14.59
C SER A 397 26.82 8.49 -15.50
N SER A 398 25.94 9.07 -16.30
CA SER A 398 25.10 8.36 -17.29
C SER A 398 25.86 7.92 -18.56
N GLU A 399 27.16 8.11 -18.59
CA GLU A 399 28.04 7.52 -19.60
C GLU A 399 28.41 6.10 -19.21
N LEU A 400 28.44 5.19 -20.18
CA LEU A 400 28.95 3.85 -19.97
C LEU A 400 30.35 3.96 -19.38
N PRO A 401 30.62 3.39 -18.19
CA PRO A 401 31.95 3.46 -17.60
C PRO A 401 32.94 2.78 -18.58
N GLN A 402 34.02 3.47 -18.94
CA GLN A 402 35.12 2.85 -19.66
C GLN A 402 35.79 1.84 -18.73
N VAL A 403 35.32 0.61 -18.76
CA VAL A 403 35.92 -0.51 -18.02
C VAL A 403 36.69 -1.33 -19.04
N ASP A 404 37.99 -1.42 -18.89
CA ASP A 404 38.81 -2.33 -19.66
C ASP A 404 38.73 -3.72 -19.03
N LEU A 405 38.14 -4.67 -19.77
CA LEU A 405 37.96 -6.07 -19.38
C LEU A 405 38.88 -6.98 -20.22
N SER A 406 39.86 -6.43 -20.92
CA SER A 406 40.86 -7.18 -21.66
C SER A 406 41.54 -8.19 -20.74
N ASP A 407 41.82 -9.37 -21.23
CA ASP A 407 42.42 -10.50 -20.51
C ASP A 407 41.55 -11.16 -19.44
N HIS A 408 40.24 -10.76 -19.32
CA HIS A 408 39.31 -11.40 -18.39
C HIS A 408 38.35 -12.34 -19.11
N SER A 409 38.23 -13.57 -18.58
CA SER A 409 37.22 -14.53 -19.02
C SER A 409 35.98 -14.46 -18.15
N ILE A 410 34.81 -14.31 -18.75
CA ILE A 410 33.51 -14.18 -18.06
C ILE A 410 32.56 -15.25 -18.55
N LEU A 411 31.98 -16.01 -17.63
CA LEU A 411 30.90 -16.94 -17.90
C LEU A 411 29.56 -16.30 -17.63
N VAL A 412 28.73 -16.13 -18.65
CA VAL A 412 27.35 -15.63 -18.56
C VAL A 412 26.40 -16.82 -18.55
N VAL A 413 25.48 -16.88 -17.60
CA VAL A 413 24.48 -17.94 -17.45
C VAL A 413 23.11 -17.30 -17.34
N ASP A 414 22.26 -17.42 -18.35
CA ASP A 414 20.90 -16.87 -18.37
C ASP A 414 20.05 -17.73 -19.30
N ASP A 415 18.81 -18.06 -18.97
CA ASP A 415 17.94 -18.89 -19.80
C ASP A 415 17.31 -18.10 -20.97
N ASP A 416 17.24 -16.77 -20.86
CA ASP A 416 16.77 -15.90 -21.93
C ASP A 416 17.88 -15.60 -22.95
N GLU A 417 17.65 -16.01 -24.19
CA GLU A 417 18.62 -15.87 -25.31
C GLU A 417 18.92 -14.38 -25.59
N THR A 418 17.90 -13.53 -25.54
CA THR A 418 18.03 -12.09 -25.82
C THR A 418 18.90 -11.41 -24.77
N THR A 419 18.70 -11.75 -23.52
CA THR A 419 19.52 -11.25 -22.40
C THR A 419 20.97 -11.74 -22.52
N ARG A 420 21.19 -13.02 -22.88
CA ARG A 420 22.53 -13.57 -23.12
C ARG A 420 23.26 -12.79 -24.21
N ASP A 421 22.62 -12.58 -25.37
CA ASP A 421 23.22 -11.87 -26.51
C ASP A 421 23.57 -10.42 -26.16
N LEU A 422 22.70 -9.73 -25.39
CA LEU A 422 22.97 -8.40 -24.89
C LEU A 422 24.22 -8.38 -23.99
N LEU A 423 24.29 -9.31 -23.03
CA LEU A 423 25.42 -9.40 -22.08
C LEU A 423 26.72 -9.75 -22.79
N VAL A 424 26.69 -10.69 -23.73
CA VAL A 424 27.86 -11.04 -24.57
C VAL A 424 28.34 -9.82 -25.34
N THR A 425 27.44 -9.12 -26.02
CA THR A 425 27.78 -7.92 -26.81
C THR A 425 28.39 -6.83 -25.91
N LEU A 426 27.74 -6.52 -24.78
CA LEU A 426 28.16 -5.49 -23.83
C LEU A 426 29.57 -5.76 -23.28
N LEU A 427 29.81 -6.98 -22.77
CA LEU A 427 31.07 -7.33 -22.12
C LEU A 427 32.21 -7.50 -23.14
N SER A 428 31.90 -8.05 -24.33
CA SER A 428 32.89 -8.18 -25.43
C SER A 428 33.32 -6.82 -25.99
N GLN A 429 32.43 -5.82 -26.05
CA GLN A 429 32.81 -4.45 -26.43
C GLN A 429 33.81 -3.81 -25.45
N CYS A 430 33.82 -4.26 -24.19
CA CYS A 430 34.80 -3.86 -23.17
C CYS A 430 36.07 -4.73 -23.16
N GLY A 431 36.25 -5.66 -24.13
CA GLY A 431 37.45 -6.47 -24.27
C GLY A 431 37.39 -7.83 -23.59
N ALA A 432 36.31 -8.21 -22.89
CA ALA A 432 36.21 -9.48 -22.18
C ALA A 432 36.08 -10.68 -23.15
N MET A 433 36.70 -11.81 -22.77
CA MET A 433 36.42 -13.13 -23.39
C MET A 433 35.18 -13.72 -22.74
N VAL A 434 34.03 -13.67 -23.47
CA VAL A 434 32.74 -14.05 -22.89
C VAL A 434 32.34 -15.43 -23.42
N ARG A 435 32.01 -16.34 -22.50
CA ARG A 435 31.33 -17.59 -22.78
C ARG A 435 29.93 -17.54 -22.23
N ALA A 436 28.91 -17.81 -23.05
CA ALA A 436 27.51 -17.75 -22.62
C ALA A 436 26.86 -19.16 -22.72
N VAL A 437 26.02 -19.47 -21.71
CA VAL A 437 25.31 -20.76 -21.63
C VAL A 437 23.89 -20.53 -21.10
N GLY A 438 22.96 -21.42 -21.46
CA GLY A 438 21.52 -21.24 -21.19
C GLY A 438 21.01 -21.86 -19.88
N ASN A 439 21.83 -22.64 -19.16
CA ASN A 439 21.38 -23.33 -17.94
C ASN A 439 22.55 -23.72 -17.02
N ALA A 440 22.23 -24.13 -15.80
CA ALA A 440 23.19 -24.51 -14.78
C ALA A 440 24.04 -25.71 -15.14
N ARG A 441 23.48 -26.68 -15.87
CA ARG A 441 24.21 -27.87 -16.33
C ARG A 441 25.33 -27.51 -17.31
N GLU A 442 25.03 -26.69 -18.30
CA GLU A 442 26.02 -26.19 -19.26
C GLU A 442 27.08 -25.35 -18.59
N ALA A 443 26.68 -24.52 -17.60
CA ALA A 443 27.63 -23.74 -16.82
C ALA A 443 28.64 -24.63 -16.09
N LEU A 444 28.19 -25.70 -15.43
CA LEU A 444 29.07 -26.64 -14.73
C LEU A 444 29.99 -27.41 -15.71
N GLN A 445 29.52 -27.73 -16.90
CA GLN A 445 30.36 -28.34 -17.98
C GLN A 445 31.40 -27.33 -18.50
N ALA A 446 31.01 -26.04 -18.62
CA ALA A 446 31.95 -25.00 -19.00
C ALA A 446 33.12 -24.86 -18.02
N PHE A 447 32.84 -24.98 -16.71
CA PHE A 447 33.83 -24.99 -15.64
C PHE A 447 34.82 -26.18 -15.72
N ASP A 448 34.36 -27.31 -16.23
CA ASP A 448 35.22 -28.49 -16.38
C ASP A 448 36.22 -28.33 -17.54
N VAL A 449 35.92 -27.45 -18.49
CA VAL A 449 36.78 -27.11 -19.62
C VAL A 449 37.74 -25.97 -19.26
N GLU A 450 37.23 -24.87 -18.68
CA GLU A 450 38.02 -23.71 -18.34
C GLU A 450 37.37 -22.98 -17.16
N ILE A 451 38.19 -22.56 -16.17
CA ILE A 451 37.71 -21.81 -15.01
C ILE A 451 37.64 -20.33 -15.38
N PRO A 452 36.43 -19.71 -15.41
CA PRO A 452 36.30 -18.31 -15.73
C PRO A 452 36.86 -17.40 -14.62
N GLY A 453 37.25 -16.19 -14.97
CA GLY A 453 37.63 -15.15 -13.99
C GLY A 453 36.46 -14.63 -13.17
N LEU A 454 35.24 -14.62 -13.78
CA LEU A 454 33.99 -14.20 -13.15
C LEU A 454 32.80 -14.95 -13.73
N VAL A 455 31.82 -15.24 -12.89
CA VAL A 455 30.49 -15.78 -13.30
C VAL A 455 29.44 -14.70 -13.12
N LEU A 456 28.66 -14.45 -14.15
CA LEU A 456 27.46 -13.61 -14.11
C LEU A 456 26.27 -14.53 -14.40
N ALA A 457 25.41 -14.77 -13.41
CA ALA A 457 24.38 -15.80 -13.55
C ALA A 457 23.00 -15.33 -13.09
N ASP A 458 21.96 -15.66 -13.89
CA ASP A 458 20.58 -15.56 -13.45
C ASP A 458 20.31 -16.59 -12.33
N ILE A 459 19.54 -16.17 -11.33
CA ILE A 459 19.04 -17.07 -10.28
C ILE A 459 17.80 -17.81 -10.76
N GLY A 460 16.93 -17.17 -11.54
CA GLY A 460 15.58 -17.62 -11.87
C GLY A 460 15.48 -18.61 -13.04
N MET A 461 16.46 -19.49 -13.24
CA MET A 461 16.49 -20.41 -14.37
C MET A 461 15.58 -21.64 -14.17
N PRO A 462 14.93 -22.16 -15.23
CA PRO A 462 14.12 -23.36 -15.16
C PRO A 462 14.96 -24.62 -14.90
N GLY A 463 14.45 -25.51 -14.07
CA GLY A 463 15.11 -26.78 -13.73
C GLY A 463 16.06 -26.63 -12.54
N GLU A 464 17.34 -26.49 -12.76
CA GLU A 464 18.34 -26.22 -11.71
C GLU A 464 18.56 -24.69 -11.63
N ASP A 465 18.21 -24.09 -10.49
CA ASP A 465 18.33 -22.65 -10.28
C ASP A 465 19.79 -22.19 -10.05
N GLY A 466 20.02 -20.88 -10.19
CA GLY A 466 21.34 -20.29 -10.00
C GLY A 466 21.89 -20.45 -8.58
N LEU A 467 21.03 -20.55 -7.55
CA LEU A 467 21.45 -20.76 -6.16
C LEU A 467 22.03 -22.17 -5.96
N SER A 468 21.41 -23.18 -6.58
CA SER A 468 21.89 -24.57 -6.56
C SER A 468 23.18 -24.71 -7.34
N MET A 469 23.27 -24.06 -8.51
CA MET A 469 24.48 -24.03 -9.31
C MET A 469 25.68 -23.46 -8.54
N ILE A 470 25.54 -22.28 -7.91
CA ILE A 470 26.66 -21.66 -7.19
C ILE A 470 27.10 -22.51 -5.98
N LYS A 471 26.18 -23.14 -5.24
CA LYS A 471 26.50 -24.07 -4.16
C LYS A 471 27.37 -25.22 -4.64
N ARG A 472 27.08 -25.80 -5.78
CA ARG A 472 27.90 -26.86 -6.40
C ARG A 472 29.28 -26.36 -6.83
N ILE A 473 29.36 -25.14 -7.38
CA ILE A 473 30.65 -24.51 -7.70
C ILE A 473 31.48 -24.32 -6.42
N ARG A 474 30.89 -23.84 -5.33
CA ARG A 474 31.55 -23.61 -4.05
C ARG A 474 32.05 -24.90 -3.35
N GLN A 475 31.45 -26.06 -3.67
CA GLN A 475 31.90 -27.36 -3.17
C GLN A 475 33.16 -27.86 -3.89
N ARG A 476 33.54 -27.26 -5.03
CA ARG A 476 34.78 -27.63 -5.77
C ARG A 476 36.01 -27.16 -5.00
N ALA A 477 37.11 -27.88 -5.15
CA ALA A 477 38.40 -27.44 -4.62
C ALA A 477 38.79 -26.05 -5.19
N PRO A 478 39.56 -25.23 -4.47
CA PRO A 478 40.02 -23.93 -4.95
C PRO A 478 40.69 -23.99 -6.33
N ALA A 479 41.52 -24.96 -6.55
CA ALA A 479 42.17 -25.21 -7.84
C ALA A 479 41.24 -25.62 -9.00
N ARG A 480 39.98 -25.96 -8.69
CA ARG A 480 38.91 -26.28 -9.62
C ARG A 480 37.80 -25.23 -9.68
N GLY A 481 38.11 -23.98 -9.31
CA GLY A 481 37.23 -22.85 -9.46
C GLY A 481 36.24 -22.63 -8.29
N GLY A 482 36.36 -23.36 -7.15
CA GLY A 482 35.46 -23.16 -5.99
C GLY A 482 35.48 -21.75 -5.40
N LEU A 483 36.52 -20.95 -5.70
CA LEU A 483 36.69 -19.57 -5.24
C LEU A 483 36.46 -18.52 -6.35
N VAL A 484 35.93 -18.91 -7.51
CA VAL A 484 35.63 -17.98 -8.61
C VAL A 484 34.71 -16.84 -8.15
N ARG A 485 34.90 -15.65 -8.69
CA ARG A 485 33.97 -14.52 -8.45
C ARG A 485 32.65 -14.79 -9.11
N ALA A 486 31.55 -14.51 -8.41
CA ALA A 486 30.22 -14.75 -8.93
C ALA A 486 29.27 -13.60 -8.57
N VAL A 487 28.62 -13.05 -9.57
CA VAL A 487 27.59 -12.00 -9.44
C VAL A 487 26.26 -12.61 -9.85
N ALA A 488 25.27 -12.53 -8.98
CA ALA A 488 23.92 -12.97 -9.26
C ALA A 488 23.15 -11.86 -10.01
N VAL A 489 22.32 -12.25 -10.96
CA VAL A 489 21.32 -11.39 -11.61
C VAL A 489 19.96 -12.00 -11.35
N SER A 490 18.93 -11.23 -10.98
CA SER A 490 17.62 -11.80 -10.66
C SER A 490 16.47 -10.82 -10.89
N ALA A 491 15.34 -11.34 -11.37
CA ALA A 491 14.08 -10.61 -11.43
C ALA A 491 13.47 -10.37 -10.03
N TYR A 492 13.92 -11.13 -9.03
CA TYR A 492 13.46 -11.00 -7.65
C TYR A 492 14.38 -10.08 -6.87
N ALA A 493 13.99 -8.83 -6.67
CA ALA A 493 14.76 -7.81 -5.94
C ALA A 493 14.35 -7.74 -4.45
N ARG A 494 14.13 -8.89 -3.77
CA ARG A 494 13.80 -8.91 -2.34
C ARG A 494 15.09 -8.96 -1.51
N PRO A 495 15.13 -8.31 -0.34
CA PRO A 495 16.26 -8.45 0.59
C PRO A 495 16.56 -9.90 0.95
N GLU A 496 15.51 -10.74 1.01
CA GLU A 496 15.60 -12.18 1.26
C GLU A 496 16.33 -12.91 0.11
N ASP A 497 16.08 -12.50 -1.16
CA ASP A 497 16.72 -13.08 -2.34
C ASP A 497 18.19 -12.66 -2.42
N HIS A 498 18.50 -11.39 -2.11
CA HIS A 498 19.87 -10.90 -1.98
C HIS A 498 20.64 -11.67 -0.89
N GLN A 499 20.06 -11.80 0.31
CA GLN A 499 20.67 -12.56 1.39
C GLN A 499 20.81 -14.05 1.05
N ALA A 500 19.84 -14.64 0.36
CA ALA A 500 19.89 -16.01 -0.13
C ALA A 500 21.01 -16.21 -1.14
N ALA A 501 21.20 -15.27 -2.08
CA ALA A 501 22.28 -15.31 -3.06
C ALA A 501 23.66 -15.25 -2.39
N LEU A 502 23.87 -14.31 -1.46
CA LEU A 502 25.11 -14.20 -0.71
C LEU A 502 25.38 -15.44 0.15
N THR A 503 24.34 -15.97 0.81
CA THR A 503 24.44 -17.18 1.64
C THR A 503 24.74 -18.42 0.78
N ALA A 504 24.19 -18.49 -0.44
CA ALA A 504 24.47 -19.57 -1.38
C ALA A 504 25.91 -19.54 -1.91
N GLY A 505 26.56 -18.36 -1.89
CA GLY A 505 27.97 -18.21 -2.24
C GLY A 505 28.25 -17.22 -3.38
N TYR A 506 27.28 -16.43 -3.82
CA TYR A 506 27.55 -15.27 -4.67
C TYR A 506 28.32 -14.19 -3.93
N ASP A 507 29.05 -13.37 -4.66
CA ASP A 507 29.86 -12.26 -4.12
C ASP A 507 29.11 -10.93 -4.21
N ASP A 508 28.13 -10.82 -5.14
CA ASP A 508 27.29 -9.64 -5.37
C ASP A 508 25.95 -10.03 -6.01
N PHE A 509 25.05 -9.07 -6.06
CA PHE A 509 23.70 -9.26 -6.58
C PHE A 509 23.24 -8.02 -7.37
N LEU A 510 22.64 -8.25 -8.55
CA LEU A 510 22.04 -7.24 -9.42
C LEU A 510 20.56 -7.57 -9.64
N ALA A 511 19.68 -6.60 -9.41
CA ALA A 511 18.27 -6.74 -9.70
C ALA A 511 17.98 -6.51 -11.19
N LYS A 512 17.15 -7.36 -11.84
CA LYS A 512 16.60 -7.11 -13.19
C LYS A 512 15.40 -6.10 -13.06
N PRO A 513 15.27 -5.12 -13.97
CA PRO A 513 16.12 -4.89 -15.15
C PRO A 513 17.44 -4.21 -14.75
N ALA A 514 18.57 -4.89 -15.04
CA ALA A 514 19.90 -4.35 -14.81
C ALA A 514 20.33 -3.48 -15.99
N MET A 515 20.67 -2.21 -15.71
CA MET A 515 21.17 -1.33 -16.77
C MET A 515 22.60 -1.71 -17.19
N PRO A 516 22.99 -1.55 -18.47
CA PRO A 516 24.34 -1.85 -18.95
C PRO A 516 25.45 -1.24 -18.09
N ALA A 517 25.28 0.00 -17.62
CA ALA A 517 26.25 0.67 -16.76
C ALA A 517 26.40 -0.01 -15.38
N ASP A 518 25.31 -0.58 -14.81
CA ASP A 518 25.34 -1.26 -13.52
C ASP A 518 26.08 -2.59 -13.62
N ILE A 519 25.84 -3.31 -14.70
CA ILE A 519 26.52 -4.57 -15.02
C ILE A 519 28.03 -4.34 -15.16
N LEU A 520 28.43 -3.34 -15.96
CA LEU A 520 29.86 -3.01 -16.15
C LEU A 520 30.51 -2.57 -14.85
N ARG A 521 29.83 -1.77 -14.02
CA ARG A 521 30.33 -1.36 -12.70
C ARG A 521 30.52 -2.54 -11.76
N ALA A 522 29.56 -3.45 -11.70
CA ALA A 522 29.67 -4.63 -10.84
C ALA A 522 30.79 -5.56 -11.30
N VAL A 523 30.85 -5.88 -12.59
CA VAL A 523 31.89 -6.71 -13.18
C VAL A 523 33.29 -6.11 -12.96
N GLY A 524 33.48 -4.83 -13.30
CA GLY A 524 34.75 -4.13 -13.14
C GLY A 524 35.22 -4.07 -11.67
N ARG A 525 34.30 -3.78 -10.75
CA ARG A 525 34.58 -3.76 -9.31
C ARG A 525 35.08 -5.11 -8.77
N TRP A 526 34.51 -6.21 -9.25
CA TRP A 526 34.85 -7.54 -8.77
C TRP A 526 36.10 -8.10 -9.44
N LEU A 527 36.36 -7.79 -10.70
CA LEU A 527 37.60 -8.18 -11.39
C LEU A 527 38.83 -7.41 -10.87
N ALA A 528 38.67 -6.15 -10.47
CA ALA A 528 39.76 -5.36 -9.87
C ALA A 528 40.17 -5.81 -8.45
N ARG A 529 39.40 -6.67 -7.77
CA ARG A 529 39.73 -7.19 -6.43
C ARG A 529 40.65 -8.40 -6.49
N PRO A 530 41.58 -8.59 -5.53
CA PRO A 530 42.42 -9.80 -5.48
C PRO A 530 41.58 -11.06 -5.26
N PRO A 531 42.04 -12.24 -5.74
CA PRO A 531 41.32 -13.51 -5.60
C PRO A 531 41.00 -13.85 -4.13
N ARG A 532 39.88 -14.56 -3.93
CA ARG A 532 39.30 -14.88 -2.60
C ARG A 532 40.28 -15.64 -1.65
N ALA A 533 41.22 -16.39 -2.20
CA ALA A 533 42.21 -17.18 -1.41
C ALA A 533 43.12 -16.37 -0.49
N THR A 534 43.26 -15.06 -0.69
CA THR A 534 44.11 -14.17 0.14
C THR A 534 43.39 -13.59 1.36
N GLN A 535 42.08 -13.70 1.47
CA GLN A 535 41.33 -13.11 2.61
C GLN A 535 41.13 -14.09 3.78
N ASP A 536 41.11 -15.41 3.56
CA ASP A 536 40.79 -16.40 4.61
C ASP A 536 41.94 -16.70 5.55
N ARG A 537 43.22 -16.41 5.17
CA ARG A 537 44.36 -16.59 6.06
C ARG A 537 44.49 -15.58 7.18
N ARG A 538 43.73 -14.46 7.16
CA ARG A 538 43.79 -13.43 8.23
C ARG A 538 42.74 -13.59 9.33
N ARG A 539 41.75 -14.49 9.18
CA ARG A 539 40.73 -14.75 10.22
C ARG A 539 41.02 -15.98 11.10
N GLY A 540 41.99 -16.81 10.75
CA GLY A 540 42.32 -18.07 11.44
C GLY A 540 43.33 -17.96 12.60
N HIS A 541 43.94 -16.80 12.87
CA HIS A 541 44.93 -16.64 13.94
C HIS A 541 44.48 -15.63 15.00
N ARG A 542 43.39 -15.91 15.69
CA ARG A 542 43.22 -15.47 17.08
C ARG A 542 43.18 -16.72 17.94
N ALA A 543 44.39 -17.02 18.49
CA ALA A 543 44.62 -18.06 19.45
C ALA A 543 43.66 -17.92 20.66
N ALA A 544 43.16 -19.06 21.09
CA ALA A 544 42.48 -19.19 22.37
C ALA A 544 43.42 -18.81 23.53
N PRO A 545 42.94 -18.14 24.57
CA PRO A 545 43.76 -17.89 25.76
C PRO A 545 43.99 -19.21 26.50
N SER A 546 45.27 -19.49 26.81
CA SER A 546 45.72 -20.59 27.65
C SER A 546 45.14 -20.45 29.05
N PRO A 547 44.77 -21.57 29.75
CA PRO A 547 44.38 -21.51 31.14
C PRO A 547 45.60 -21.31 32.02
N SER A 548 45.56 -20.32 32.94
CA SER A 548 46.53 -20.11 34.02
C SER A 548 46.50 -21.29 34.99
N PRO A 549 47.70 -21.70 35.54
CA PRO A 549 47.74 -22.75 36.53
C PRO A 549 47.32 -22.24 37.92
N ALA A 550 46.50 -23.02 38.58
CA ALA A 550 46.11 -22.85 39.96
C ALA A 550 47.35 -22.98 40.88
N SER A 551 47.60 -21.93 41.67
CA SER A 551 48.52 -22.01 42.82
C SER A 551 47.78 -22.62 44.02
N GLN A 552 48.26 -23.75 44.45
CA GLN A 552 48.05 -24.28 45.80
C GLN A 552 48.83 -23.42 46.79
N THR A 553 48.17 -22.91 47.78
CA THR A 553 48.46 -22.91 49.25
C THR A 553 47.31 -22.30 49.99
#